data_4b0ed8f3c314f73808944c0bd81a033c
#
_entry.id   4b0ed8f3c314f73808944c0bd81a033c
#
_cell.length_a   1.000
_cell.length_b   1.000
_cell.length_c   1.000
_cell.angle_alpha   90.00
_cell.angle_beta   90.00
_cell.angle_gamma   90.00
#
_symmetry.space_group_name_H-M   'P 1'
#
loop_
_entity.id
_entity.type
_entity.pdbx_description
1 polymer ?
#
loop_
_entity_poly.entity_id
_entity_poly.type
_entity_poly.pdbx_seq_one_letter_code
_entity_poly.pdbx_strand_id
1 'polypeptide(L)'
;MRTLYTFIATFIFCFSSYVASEELPRGPNGKPDLNGVWQVLNTANYDLEAHPARAAMQLVEGPVVPVPHPDILALGAVGSVPAGLSAVVGGKIPYTKKALKQRNENKNNWLERDPEIKCYLPGVPRATYMPYPFQIFHSESSFFIAYEYAGATRNIYLEDPGEPPVDSWMGQSWGQWKGDSFEIETKGFNGQTWLDRSGNFHSDQLKVTETYTLMNNHTMQYEAKIEDPEIFTQPWTIKMMLYKKIGNDAELQQFKCVEFVEELIYGQWRAK
;
A
#
# COMPACT_ATOMS: atom_id res chain seq x y z
N MET A 1 -9.05 -72.41 -40.25
CA MET A 1 -8.54 -71.08 -40.06
C MET A 1 -9.16 -70.52 -38.79
N ARG A 2 -8.40 -70.46 -37.70
CA ARG A 2 -8.81 -69.88 -36.39
C ARG A 2 -8.08 -68.52 -36.21
N THR A 3 -8.82 -67.45 -36.22
CA THR A 3 -8.32 -66.08 -36.07
C THR A 3 -8.20 -65.80 -34.57
N LEU A 4 -6.99 -65.57 -34.13
CA LEU A 4 -6.68 -65.23 -32.74
C LEU A 4 -6.76 -63.68 -32.59
N TYR A 5 -7.69 -63.17 -31.80
CA TYR A 5 -7.79 -61.75 -31.45
C TYR A 5 -6.95 -61.51 -30.19
N THR A 6 -5.89 -60.76 -30.34
CA THR A 6 -5.04 -60.30 -29.22
C THR A 6 -5.61 -58.99 -28.68
N PHE A 7 -6.15 -58.97 -27.45
CA PHE A 7 -6.56 -57.78 -26.74
C PHE A 7 -5.34 -57.14 -26.09
N ILE A 8 -4.95 -55.95 -26.56
CA ILE A 8 -3.94 -55.11 -25.88
C ILE A 8 -4.70 -54.23 -24.88
N ALA A 9 -4.55 -54.55 -23.59
CA ALA A 9 -5.04 -53.69 -22.51
C ALA A 9 -4.03 -52.57 -22.28
N THR A 10 -4.36 -51.33 -22.69
CA THR A 10 -3.57 -50.13 -22.40
C THR A 10 -3.86 -49.67 -20.98
N PHE A 11 -2.90 -49.87 -20.11
CA PHE A 11 -2.94 -49.37 -18.72
C PHE A 11 -2.58 -47.86 -18.73
N ILE A 12 -3.56 -46.98 -18.58
CA ILE A 12 -3.34 -45.54 -18.39
C ILE A 12 -2.95 -45.34 -16.92
N PHE A 13 -1.66 -45.10 -16.69
CA PHE A 13 -1.15 -44.64 -15.39
C PHE A 13 -1.49 -43.15 -15.25
N CYS A 14 -2.54 -42.81 -14.51
CA CYS A 14 -2.78 -41.45 -14.05
C CYS A 14 -1.74 -41.10 -12.99
N PHE A 15 -0.70 -40.38 -13.38
CA PHE A 15 0.18 -39.68 -12.44
C PHE A 15 -0.61 -38.53 -11.82
N SER A 16 -1.17 -38.73 -10.65
CA SER A 16 -1.63 -37.63 -9.80
C SER A 16 -0.39 -36.88 -9.33
N SER A 17 -0.08 -35.76 -9.97
CA SER A 17 0.93 -34.82 -9.46
C SER A 17 0.41 -34.26 -8.13
N TYR A 18 0.88 -34.76 -7.02
CA TYR A 18 0.76 -34.10 -5.72
C TYR A 18 1.55 -32.79 -5.82
N VAL A 19 0.87 -31.69 -6.04
CA VAL A 19 1.43 -30.37 -5.75
C VAL A 19 1.50 -30.29 -4.23
N ALA A 20 2.68 -30.55 -3.68
CA ALA A 20 2.93 -30.28 -2.26
C ALA A 20 2.72 -28.76 -2.07
N SER A 21 1.73 -28.38 -1.27
CA SER A 21 1.61 -27.00 -0.83
C SER A 21 2.89 -26.69 -0.03
N GLU A 22 3.61 -25.65 -0.46
CA GLU A 22 4.78 -25.18 0.28
C GLU A 22 4.32 -24.83 1.70
N GLU A 23 4.95 -25.46 2.70
CA GLU A 23 4.61 -25.20 4.09
C GLU A 23 5.07 -23.78 4.45
N LEU A 24 4.18 -22.97 5.02
CA LEU A 24 4.50 -21.60 5.42
C LEU A 24 5.61 -21.57 6.47
N PRO A 25 6.60 -20.68 6.35
CA PRO A 25 7.60 -20.50 7.39
C PRO A 25 6.93 -20.07 8.69
N ARG A 26 7.35 -20.67 9.79
CA ARG A 26 6.78 -20.38 11.11
C ARG A 26 7.83 -19.86 12.07
N GLY A 27 7.44 -18.82 12.81
CA GLY A 27 8.22 -18.29 13.91
C GLY A 27 8.20 -19.17 15.17
N PRO A 28 8.91 -18.75 16.22
CA PRO A 28 9.02 -19.52 17.48
C PRO A 28 7.69 -19.83 18.15
N ASN A 29 6.68 -18.98 17.98
CA ASN A 29 5.33 -19.15 18.52
C ASN A 29 4.43 -20.07 17.68
N GLY A 30 4.97 -20.72 16.63
CA GLY A 30 4.21 -21.56 15.71
C GLY A 30 3.30 -20.78 14.74
N LYS A 31 3.29 -19.45 14.80
CA LYS A 31 2.57 -18.58 13.86
C LYS A 31 3.41 -18.33 12.60
N PRO A 32 2.78 -17.95 11.48
CA PRO A 32 3.53 -17.59 10.27
C PRO A 32 4.62 -16.55 10.55
N ASP A 33 5.78 -16.73 9.95
CA ASP A 33 6.90 -15.79 10.10
C ASP A 33 6.76 -14.62 9.12
N LEU A 34 6.26 -13.49 9.62
CA LEU A 34 6.10 -12.25 8.87
C LEU A 34 7.37 -11.39 8.85
N ASN A 35 8.43 -11.79 9.56
CA ASN A 35 9.69 -11.04 9.60
C ASN A 35 10.28 -10.84 8.21
N GLY A 36 10.82 -9.66 7.97
CA GLY A 36 11.50 -9.32 6.73
C GLY A 36 11.15 -7.96 6.17
N VAL A 37 11.77 -7.62 5.06
CA VAL A 37 11.54 -6.38 4.32
C VAL A 37 10.50 -6.64 3.24
N TRP A 38 9.45 -5.83 3.23
CA TRP A 38 8.29 -5.98 2.37
C TRP A 38 8.02 -4.70 1.58
N GLN A 39 7.43 -4.83 0.41
CA GLN A 39 6.99 -3.69 -0.38
C GLN A 39 5.80 -4.04 -1.27
N VAL A 40 5.07 -3.03 -1.72
CA VAL A 40 4.09 -3.16 -2.79
C VAL A 40 4.73 -2.90 -4.16
N LEU A 41 4.17 -3.50 -5.20
CA LEU A 41 4.54 -3.24 -6.59
C LEU A 41 3.31 -2.76 -7.37
N ASN A 42 2.72 -1.65 -6.93
CA ASN A 42 1.53 -1.05 -7.53
C ASN A 42 1.57 0.48 -7.43
N THR A 43 0.52 1.13 -7.90
CA THR A 43 0.39 2.60 -7.92
C THR A 43 -0.58 3.14 -6.86
N ALA A 44 -0.89 2.37 -5.82
CA ALA A 44 -1.88 2.74 -4.79
C ALA A 44 -1.55 4.04 -4.06
N ASN A 45 -0.27 4.35 -3.82
CA ASN A 45 0.12 5.65 -3.25
C ASN A 45 -0.23 6.84 -4.14
N TYR A 46 -0.33 6.61 -5.45
CA TYR A 46 -0.75 7.65 -6.38
C TYR A 46 -2.26 7.78 -6.44
N ASP A 47 -2.99 6.68 -6.67
CA ASP A 47 -4.46 6.62 -6.64
C ASP A 47 -4.90 5.20 -6.27
N LEU A 48 -5.70 5.08 -5.23
CA LEU A 48 -6.28 3.80 -4.79
C LEU A 48 -7.32 3.27 -5.76
N GLU A 49 -7.99 4.14 -6.52
CA GLU A 49 -8.92 3.75 -7.58
C GLU A 49 -8.16 3.49 -8.91
N ALA A 50 -8.80 2.79 -9.83
CA ALA A 50 -8.23 2.57 -11.17
C ALA A 50 -8.05 3.89 -11.92
N HIS A 51 -6.90 4.04 -12.56
CA HIS A 51 -6.56 5.27 -13.29
C HIS A 51 -5.71 4.97 -14.55
N PRO A 52 -5.83 5.80 -15.60
CA PRO A 52 -4.96 5.70 -16.77
C PRO A 52 -3.53 6.17 -16.44
N ALA A 53 -2.58 5.79 -17.28
CA ALA A 53 -1.25 6.36 -17.25
C ALA A 53 -1.29 7.86 -17.56
N ARG A 54 -0.50 8.64 -16.83
CA ARG A 54 -0.35 10.08 -17.06
C ARG A 54 0.98 10.61 -16.52
N ALA A 55 1.36 11.80 -16.95
CA ALA A 55 2.42 12.54 -16.29
C ALA A 55 1.98 12.98 -14.89
N ALA A 56 2.88 12.94 -13.90
CA ALA A 56 2.61 13.43 -12.55
C ALA A 56 2.36 14.94 -12.52
N MET A 57 3.05 15.68 -13.38
CA MET A 57 2.86 17.13 -13.62
C MET A 57 2.82 17.43 -15.11
N GLN A 58 1.96 18.37 -15.49
CA GLN A 58 2.00 18.99 -16.80
C GLN A 58 2.83 20.26 -16.69
N LEU A 59 3.82 20.39 -17.56
CA LEU A 59 4.73 21.53 -17.58
C LEU A 59 4.54 22.32 -18.86
N VAL A 60 4.77 23.63 -18.78
CA VAL A 60 4.99 24.46 -19.96
C VAL A 60 6.40 24.20 -20.50
N GLU A 61 6.60 24.49 -21.81
CA GLU A 61 7.91 24.42 -22.45
C GLU A 61 8.94 25.25 -21.67
N GLY A 62 10.13 24.68 -21.48
CA GLY A 62 11.19 25.34 -20.74
C GLY A 62 12.58 24.79 -21.06
N PRO A 63 13.64 25.31 -20.43
CA PRO A 63 15.03 24.96 -20.75
C PRO A 63 15.41 23.51 -20.43
N VAL A 64 14.63 22.83 -19.60
CA VAL A 64 14.87 21.40 -19.26
C VAL A 64 14.42 20.48 -20.40
N VAL A 65 13.46 20.94 -21.23
CA VAL A 65 12.98 20.18 -22.39
C VAL A 65 12.88 21.15 -23.57
N PRO A 66 13.95 21.32 -24.33
CA PRO A 66 14.01 22.27 -25.43
C PRO A 66 13.37 21.72 -26.72
N VAL A 67 12.20 21.11 -26.63
CA VAL A 67 11.48 20.58 -27.78
C VAL A 67 10.29 21.49 -28.03
N PRO A 68 10.08 21.97 -29.29
CA PRO A 68 8.87 22.69 -29.66
C PRO A 68 7.65 21.81 -29.34
N HIS A 69 6.83 22.27 -28.43
CA HIS A 69 5.63 21.55 -27.99
C HIS A 69 4.53 22.58 -27.73
N PRO A 70 3.25 22.29 -28.04
CA PRO A 70 2.14 23.10 -27.55
C PRO A 70 2.22 23.22 -26.04
N ASP A 71 1.78 24.26 -25.46
CA ASP A 71 1.90 24.82 -24.11
C ASP A 71 2.02 23.88 -22.90
N ILE A 72 1.87 22.57 -23.06
CA ILE A 72 1.89 21.58 -21.99
C ILE A 72 2.82 20.43 -22.37
N LEU A 73 3.85 20.21 -21.58
CA LEU A 73 4.80 19.12 -21.76
C LEU A 73 4.70 18.11 -20.62
N ALA A 74 4.58 16.83 -20.95
CA ALA A 74 4.79 15.77 -20.01
C ALA A 74 6.30 15.51 -19.85
N LEU A 75 6.80 15.40 -18.62
CA LEU A 75 8.22 15.15 -18.32
C LEU A 75 8.71 13.73 -18.74
N GLY A 76 8.00 13.05 -19.62
CA GLY A 76 8.32 11.68 -20.01
C GLY A 76 8.24 10.72 -18.83
N ALA A 77 9.29 9.94 -18.62
CA ALA A 77 9.33 8.96 -17.52
C ALA A 77 9.52 9.59 -16.13
N VAL A 78 10.11 10.79 -16.07
CA VAL A 78 10.36 11.48 -14.80
C VAL A 78 9.05 12.09 -14.29
N GLY A 79 8.62 11.66 -13.11
CA GLY A 79 7.35 12.10 -12.54
C GLY A 79 6.09 11.57 -13.24
N SER A 80 6.22 10.69 -14.25
CA SER A 80 5.07 10.03 -14.87
C SER A 80 4.51 8.95 -13.97
N VAL A 81 3.20 8.74 -14.07
CA VAL A 81 2.50 7.70 -13.32
C VAL A 81 2.00 6.64 -14.28
N PRO A 82 2.38 5.37 -14.11
CA PRO A 82 1.84 4.28 -14.92
C PRO A 82 0.34 4.10 -14.65
N ALA A 83 -0.37 3.45 -15.57
CA ALA A 83 -1.75 3.04 -15.33
C ALA A 83 -1.82 2.10 -14.12
N GLY A 84 -2.86 2.25 -13.29
CA GLY A 84 -3.09 1.44 -12.10
C GLY A 84 -4.45 0.75 -12.10
N LEU A 85 -4.45 -0.48 -11.63
CA LEU A 85 -5.68 -1.17 -11.25
C LEU A 85 -6.12 -0.68 -9.87
N SER A 86 -7.44 -0.76 -9.61
CA SER A 86 -7.96 -0.39 -8.30
C SER A 86 -7.44 -1.33 -7.21
N ALA A 87 -6.93 -0.76 -6.13
CA ALA A 87 -6.69 -1.47 -4.88
C ALA A 87 -7.95 -1.52 -3.99
N VAL A 88 -9.00 -0.77 -4.33
CA VAL A 88 -10.27 -0.74 -3.61
C VAL A 88 -11.13 -1.93 -4.02
N VAL A 89 -11.58 -2.72 -3.08
CA VAL A 89 -12.53 -3.80 -3.31
C VAL A 89 -13.86 -3.20 -3.77
N GLY A 90 -14.34 -3.63 -4.93
CA GLY A 90 -15.51 -3.00 -5.58
C GLY A 90 -15.18 -1.78 -6.44
N GLY A 91 -13.92 -1.34 -6.49
CA GLY A 91 -13.39 -0.38 -7.46
C GLY A 91 -13.63 1.10 -7.14
N LYS A 92 -14.45 1.43 -6.13
CA LYS A 92 -14.80 2.82 -5.78
C LYS A 92 -14.82 3.06 -4.29
N ILE A 93 -14.32 4.24 -3.89
CA ILE A 93 -14.38 4.70 -2.51
C ILE A 93 -15.75 5.34 -2.25
N PRO A 94 -16.51 4.90 -1.22
CA PRO A 94 -17.88 5.30 -0.98
C PRO A 94 -17.99 6.65 -0.22
N TYR A 95 -17.59 7.74 -0.84
CA TYR A 95 -17.61 9.07 -0.24
C TYR A 95 -19.03 9.59 0.04
N THR A 96 -19.18 10.36 1.14
CA THR A 96 -20.31 11.30 1.26
C THR A 96 -20.19 12.40 0.20
N LYS A 97 -21.30 13.04 -0.19
CA LYS A 97 -21.29 14.13 -1.20
C LYS A 97 -20.35 15.29 -0.80
N LYS A 98 -20.32 15.64 0.49
CA LYS A 98 -19.46 16.70 1.03
C LYS A 98 -17.99 16.31 0.92
N ALA A 99 -17.65 15.11 1.35
CA ALA A 99 -16.27 14.63 1.33
C ALA A 99 -15.73 14.43 -0.10
N LEU A 100 -16.59 13.97 -1.04
CA LEU A 100 -16.19 13.86 -2.44
C LEU A 100 -15.80 15.22 -3.05
N LYS A 101 -16.51 16.30 -2.69
CA LYS A 101 -16.13 17.65 -3.12
C LYS A 101 -14.75 18.03 -2.59
N GLN A 102 -14.50 17.80 -1.30
CA GLN A 102 -13.21 18.07 -0.66
C GLN A 102 -12.09 17.23 -1.28
N ARG A 103 -12.33 15.93 -1.55
CA ARG A 103 -11.36 15.05 -2.23
C ARG A 103 -10.96 15.61 -3.60
N ASN A 104 -11.92 16.11 -4.39
CA ASN A 104 -11.62 16.67 -5.70
C ASN A 104 -10.83 17.99 -5.60
N GLU A 105 -11.12 18.82 -4.62
CA GLU A 105 -10.34 20.04 -4.33
C GLU A 105 -8.91 19.68 -3.90
N ASN A 106 -8.74 18.66 -3.07
CA ASN A 106 -7.43 18.15 -2.67
C ASN A 106 -6.63 17.67 -3.89
N LYS A 107 -7.26 16.84 -4.75
CA LYS A 107 -6.63 16.31 -5.98
C LYS A 107 -6.12 17.42 -6.89
N ASN A 108 -6.89 18.49 -7.06
CA ASN A 108 -6.52 19.61 -7.91
C ASN A 108 -5.37 20.46 -7.32
N ASN A 109 -5.18 20.40 -6.01
CA ASN A 109 -4.19 21.18 -5.28
C ASN A 109 -3.19 20.31 -4.51
N TRP A 110 -2.91 19.10 -5.00
CA TRP A 110 -2.13 18.10 -4.27
C TRP A 110 -0.70 18.57 -3.94
N LEU A 111 -0.03 19.32 -4.85
CA LEU A 111 1.31 19.85 -4.62
C LEU A 111 1.41 20.79 -3.41
N GLU A 112 0.32 21.46 -3.06
CA GLU A 112 0.27 22.38 -1.93
C GLU A 112 -0.30 21.74 -0.67
N ARG A 113 -1.16 20.73 -0.84
CA ARG A 113 -1.99 20.20 0.24
C ARG A 113 -1.57 18.83 0.73
N ASP A 114 -1.00 17.96 -0.13
CA ASP A 114 -0.61 16.62 0.31
C ASP A 114 0.49 16.70 1.37
N PRO A 115 0.26 16.14 2.57
CA PRO A 115 1.25 16.11 3.64
C PRO A 115 2.56 15.41 3.24
N GLU A 116 2.52 14.47 2.29
CA GLU A 116 3.70 13.81 1.75
C GLU A 116 4.70 14.82 1.16
N ILE A 117 4.20 15.85 0.45
CA ILE A 117 5.04 16.92 -0.13
C ILE A 117 5.81 17.70 0.94
N LYS A 118 5.26 17.76 2.15
CA LYS A 118 5.83 18.45 3.31
C LYS A 118 6.66 17.51 4.19
N CYS A 119 6.93 16.29 3.74
CA CYS A 119 7.67 15.28 4.48
C CYS A 119 7.04 14.88 5.83
N TYR A 120 5.74 15.07 6.00
CA TYR A 120 5.05 14.61 7.20
C TYR A 120 4.90 13.07 7.17
N LEU A 121 4.66 12.49 8.33
CA LEU A 121 4.42 11.06 8.44
C LEU A 121 3.19 10.65 7.61
N PRO A 122 3.25 9.51 6.91
CA PRO A 122 2.25 9.16 5.88
C PRO A 122 0.91 8.70 6.46
N GLY A 123 0.86 8.36 7.74
CA GLY A 123 -0.31 7.74 8.34
C GLY A 123 -0.51 6.29 7.91
N VAL A 124 -1.51 5.66 8.50
CA VAL A 124 -1.94 4.29 8.19
C VAL A 124 -3.30 4.37 7.48
N PRO A 125 -3.52 3.62 6.41
CA PRO A 125 -2.68 2.54 5.87
C PRO A 125 -1.65 2.98 4.83
N ARG A 126 -1.56 4.28 4.45
CA ARG A 126 -0.71 4.77 3.37
C ARG A 126 0.76 4.36 3.52
N ALA A 127 1.28 4.35 4.74
CA ALA A 127 2.65 3.92 5.03
C ALA A 127 3.00 2.57 4.41
N THR A 128 2.05 1.63 4.39
CA THR A 128 2.26 0.25 3.93
C THR A 128 2.35 0.15 2.41
N TYR A 129 1.72 1.05 1.65
CA TYR A 129 1.74 1.01 0.18
C TYR A 129 2.42 2.23 -0.48
N MET A 130 3.20 2.98 0.25
CA MET A 130 4.13 3.93 -0.35
C MET A 130 5.16 3.18 -1.24
N PRO A 131 5.75 3.84 -2.25
CA PRO A 131 6.73 3.21 -3.14
C PRO A 131 8.11 3.00 -2.47
N TYR A 132 8.10 2.73 -1.17
CA TYR A 132 9.24 2.48 -0.32
C TYR A 132 9.00 1.22 0.49
N PRO A 133 10.05 0.41 0.76
CA PRO A 133 9.90 -0.79 1.58
C PRO A 133 9.63 -0.45 3.04
N PHE A 134 9.11 -1.44 3.75
CA PHE A 134 9.01 -1.44 5.20
C PHE A 134 9.46 -2.79 5.74
N GLN A 135 9.84 -2.83 7.01
CA GLN A 135 10.32 -4.04 7.67
C GLN A 135 9.45 -4.39 8.86
N ILE A 136 9.04 -5.65 8.91
CA ILE A 136 8.34 -6.23 10.05
C ILE A 136 9.36 -6.94 10.93
N PHE A 137 9.27 -6.68 12.23
CA PHE A 137 9.96 -7.39 13.30
C PHE A 137 8.91 -7.92 14.27
N HIS A 138 8.82 -9.23 14.41
CA HIS A 138 7.94 -9.79 15.42
C HIS A 138 8.58 -10.98 16.15
N SER A 139 8.15 -11.16 17.38
CA SER A 139 8.50 -12.26 18.26
C SER A 139 7.23 -12.76 18.97
N GLU A 140 7.38 -13.57 20.00
CA GLU A 140 6.27 -13.99 20.86
C GLU A 140 5.66 -12.82 21.65
N SER A 141 6.47 -11.81 22.01
CA SER A 141 6.10 -10.74 22.92
C SER A 141 6.12 -9.34 22.31
N SER A 142 6.45 -9.20 21.02
CA SER A 142 6.55 -7.90 20.38
C SER A 142 6.21 -7.96 18.90
N PHE A 143 5.64 -6.86 18.39
CA PHE A 143 5.43 -6.65 16.98
C PHE A 143 5.73 -5.18 16.65
N PHE A 144 6.65 -4.95 15.71
CA PHE A 144 7.13 -3.63 15.34
C PHE A 144 7.25 -3.51 13.83
N ILE A 145 6.90 -2.36 13.29
CA ILE A 145 7.06 -2.07 11.86
C ILE A 145 7.88 -0.80 11.70
N ALA A 146 8.96 -0.88 10.92
CA ALA A 146 9.76 0.25 10.49
C ALA A 146 9.53 0.52 9.01
N TYR A 147 9.29 1.77 8.63
CA TYR A 147 9.09 2.20 7.25
C TYR A 147 10.30 3.00 6.79
N GLU A 148 10.74 2.77 5.55
CA GLU A 148 11.82 3.55 4.95
C GLU A 148 11.41 5.02 4.83
N TYR A 149 10.18 5.29 4.34
CA TYR A 149 9.70 6.65 4.21
C TYR A 149 9.64 7.39 5.56
N ALA A 150 10.29 8.54 5.60
CA ALA A 150 10.36 9.44 6.76
C ALA A 150 10.90 8.78 8.05
N GLY A 151 11.47 7.56 7.98
CA GLY A 151 11.87 6.81 9.17
C GLY A 151 10.70 6.50 10.10
N ALA A 152 9.48 6.42 9.56
CA ALA A 152 8.28 6.17 10.35
C ALA A 152 8.35 4.81 11.04
N THR A 153 7.82 4.73 12.24
CA THR A 153 7.80 3.49 13.03
C THR A 153 6.43 3.27 13.66
N ARG A 154 6.07 2.01 13.87
CA ARG A 154 4.86 1.59 14.58
C ARG A 154 5.20 0.52 15.60
N ASN A 155 4.91 0.79 16.85
CA ASN A 155 4.81 -0.24 17.87
C ASN A 155 3.38 -0.79 17.86
N ILE A 156 3.23 -2.10 17.72
CA ILE A 156 1.93 -2.75 17.74
C ILE A 156 1.78 -3.42 19.11
N TYR A 157 0.87 -2.91 19.93
CA TYR A 157 0.56 -3.55 21.21
C TYR A 157 -0.08 -4.91 20.96
N LEU A 158 0.32 -5.93 21.70
CA LEU A 158 -0.25 -7.28 21.58
C LEU A 158 -1.45 -7.50 22.53
N GLU A 159 -1.70 -6.55 23.39
CA GLU A 159 -2.89 -6.41 24.22
C GLU A 159 -3.57 -5.08 23.93
N ASP A 160 -4.89 -5.01 23.99
CA ASP A 160 -5.62 -3.76 23.75
C ASP A 160 -5.20 -2.70 24.78
N PRO A 161 -4.54 -1.61 24.34
CA PRO A 161 -4.07 -0.55 25.24
C PRO A 161 -5.20 0.43 25.66
N GLY A 162 -6.43 0.21 25.21
CA GLY A 162 -7.57 1.11 25.41
C GLY A 162 -7.58 2.28 24.45
N GLU A 163 -8.23 3.38 24.87
CA GLU A 163 -8.33 4.59 24.06
C GLU A 163 -6.97 5.30 23.95
N PRO A 164 -6.60 5.79 22.76
CA PRO A 164 -5.40 6.57 22.57
C PRO A 164 -5.37 7.81 23.49
N PRO A 165 -4.26 8.05 24.19
CA PRO A 165 -4.16 9.22 25.08
C PRO A 165 -4.07 10.56 24.32
N VAL A 166 -3.69 10.51 23.04
CA VAL A 166 -3.56 11.65 22.13
C VAL A 166 -3.61 11.19 20.69
N ASP A 167 -4.21 11.99 19.82
CA ASP A 167 -4.21 11.75 18.39
C ASP A 167 -2.85 12.03 17.77
N SER A 168 -2.47 11.21 16.80
CA SER A 168 -1.16 11.30 16.16
C SER A 168 -1.25 11.03 14.64
N TRP A 169 -0.15 11.27 13.93
CA TRP A 169 -0.04 10.99 12.49
C TRP A 169 -0.21 9.50 12.15
N MET A 170 0.32 8.62 12.99
CA MET A 170 0.34 7.17 12.74
C MET A 170 -0.74 6.41 13.54
N GLY A 171 -1.46 7.09 14.41
CA GLY A 171 -2.42 6.48 15.32
C GLY A 171 -1.76 5.58 16.38
N GLN A 172 -2.59 4.94 17.21
CA GLN A 172 -2.20 3.89 18.15
C GLN A 172 -2.67 2.54 17.61
N SER A 173 -1.76 1.58 17.53
CA SER A 173 -1.99 0.28 16.92
C SER A 173 -1.93 -0.84 17.95
N TRP A 174 -2.89 -1.76 17.92
CA TRP A 174 -2.81 -3.04 18.63
C TRP A 174 -3.17 -4.18 17.69
N GLY A 175 -2.63 -5.37 17.93
CA GLY A 175 -2.79 -6.48 17.01
C GLY A 175 -2.82 -7.82 17.70
N GLN A 176 -3.43 -8.78 17.01
CA GLN A 176 -3.57 -10.15 17.48
C GLN A 176 -3.56 -11.13 16.31
N TRP A 177 -3.15 -12.36 16.60
CA TRP A 177 -3.26 -13.45 15.66
C TRP A 177 -4.70 -13.97 15.57
N LYS A 178 -5.24 -14.05 14.35
CA LYS A 178 -6.49 -14.74 14.02
C LYS A 178 -6.19 -15.90 13.08
N GLY A 179 -5.99 -17.07 13.65
CA GLY A 179 -5.47 -18.23 12.90
C GLY A 179 -4.04 -17.97 12.42
N ASP A 180 -3.84 -18.00 11.12
CA ASP A 180 -2.57 -17.74 10.44
C ASP A 180 -2.47 -16.30 9.88
N SER A 181 -3.42 -15.45 10.17
CA SER A 181 -3.38 -14.02 9.82
C SER A 181 -3.11 -13.16 11.05
N PHE A 182 -2.34 -12.10 10.90
CA PHE A 182 -2.15 -11.09 11.94
C PHE A 182 -3.03 -9.88 11.63
N GLU A 183 -3.91 -9.53 12.56
CA GLU A 183 -4.82 -8.39 12.43
C GLU A 183 -4.35 -7.25 13.33
N ILE A 184 -4.33 -6.03 12.78
CA ILE A 184 -3.96 -4.81 13.50
C ILE A 184 -5.10 -3.81 13.41
N GLU A 185 -5.60 -3.35 14.54
CA GLU A 185 -6.51 -2.22 14.63
C GLU A 185 -5.74 -0.94 14.97
N THR A 186 -6.02 0.15 14.26
CA THR A 186 -5.40 1.45 14.48
C THR A 186 -6.46 2.53 14.57
N LYS A 187 -6.39 3.36 15.59
CA LYS A 187 -7.25 4.52 15.85
C LYS A 187 -6.46 5.67 16.48
N GLY A 188 -7.09 6.83 16.72
CA GLY A 188 -6.42 8.01 17.28
C GLY A 188 -5.54 8.73 16.25
N PHE A 189 -6.11 8.94 15.08
CA PHE A 189 -5.46 9.73 14.02
C PHE A 189 -5.79 11.22 14.19
N ASN A 190 -4.84 12.08 13.83
CA ASN A 190 -5.04 13.54 13.88
C ASN A 190 -5.81 14.11 12.66
N GLY A 191 -6.29 13.26 11.76
CA GLY A 191 -7.06 13.67 10.57
C GLY A 191 -6.27 14.45 9.51
N GLN A 192 -4.94 14.53 9.61
CA GLN A 192 -4.13 15.36 8.71
C GLN A 192 -3.43 14.57 7.61
N THR A 193 -3.45 13.25 7.64
CA THR A 193 -2.85 12.42 6.59
C THR A 193 -3.83 12.19 5.43
N TRP A 194 -3.28 11.85 4.28
CA TRP A 194 -4.05 11.42 3.11
C TRP A 194 -3.86 9.93 2.88
N LEU A 195 -4.81 9.32 2.16
CA LEU A 195 -4.74 7.92 1.78
C LEU A 195 -3.92 7.70 0.50
N ASP A 196 -3.80 8.72 -0.36
CA ASP A 196 -2.98 8.72 -1.58
C ASP A 196 -2.80 10.13 -2.14
N ARG A 197 -2.01 10.26 -3.22
CA ARG A 197 -1.78 11.54 -3.93
C ARG A 197 -2.98 12.05 -4.74
N SER A 198 -4.02 11.24 -4.90
CA SER A 198 -5.26 11.65 -5.60
C SER A 198 -6.23 12.41 -4.70
N GLY A 199 -5.79 12.84 -3.52
CA GLY A 199 -6.56 13.64 -2.60
C GLY A 199 -7.52 12.84 -1.73
N ASN A 200 -7.42 11.51 -1.74
CA ASN A 200 -8.18 10.66 -0.85
C ASN A 200 -7.72 10.89 0.58
N PHE A 201 -8.65 11.23 1.47
CA PHE A 201 -8.39 11.69 2.82
C PHE A 201 -9.34 11.06 3.84
N HIS A 202 -9.11 11.33 5.10
CA HIS A 202 -9.91 10.87 6.23
C HIS A 202 -10.05 11.96 7.29
N SER A 203 -10.91 11.76 8.28
CA SER A 203 -11.02 12.58 9.48
C SER A 203 -10.23 11.97 10.66
N ASP A 204 -10.31 12.57 11.83
CA ASP A 204 -9.80 12.01 13.08
C ASP A 204 -10.63 10.82 13.58
N GLN A 205 -11.83 10.61 13.02
CA GLN A 205 -12.69 9.46 13.31
C GLN A 205 -12.27 8.18 12.57
N LEU A 206 -11.16 8.24 11.80
CA LEU A 206 -10.66 7.08 11.08
C LEU A 206 -10.32 5.92 12.02
N LYS A 207 -10.83 4.76 11.66
CA LYS A 207 -10.41 3.47 12.18
C LYS A 207 -9.95 2.60 11.02
N VAL A 208 -8.77 2.00 11.16
CA VAL A 208 -8.22 1.07 10.18
C VAL A 208 -8.03 -0.30 10.82
N THR A 209 -8.56 -1.34 10.16
CA THR A 209 -8.27 -2.73 10.54
C THR A 209 -7.47 -3.37 9.41
N GLU A 210 -6.20 -3.61 9.64
CA GLU A 210 -5.28 -4.23 8.68
C GLU A 210 -5.19 -5.73 8.94
N THR A 211 -5.11 -6.52 7.89
CA THR A 211 -4.91 -7.98 7.97
C THR A 211 -3.73 -8.38 7.09
N TYR A 212 -2.76 -9.04 7.69
CA TYR A 212 -1.56 -9.57 7.04
C TYR A 212 -1.65 -11.09 7.00
N THR A 213 -1.72 -11.67 5.80
CA THR A 213 -1.82 -13.12 5.59
C THR A 213 -0.70 -13.60 4.69
N LEU A 214 0.23 -14.38 5.24
CA LEU A 214 1.32 -14.95 4.46
C LEU A 214 0.77 -16.00 3.48
N MET A 215 1.04 -15.82 2.18
CA MET A 215 0.57 -16.72 1.13
C MET A 215 1.61 -17.77 0.76
N ASN A 216 2.88 -17.42 0.85
CA ASN A 216 4.06 -18.26 0.69
C ASN A 216 5.28 -17.52 1.25
N ASN A 217 6.48 -18.07 1.07
CA ASN A 217 7.73 -17.48 1.61
C ASN A 217 8.06 -16.06 1.13
N HIS A 218 7.43 -15.60 0.03
CA HIS A 218 7.80 -14.36 -0.65
C HIS A 218 6.63 -13.41 -0.88
N THR A 219 5.40 -13.84 -0.63
CA THR A 219 4.21 -13.01 -0.85
C THR A 219 3.27 -13.05 0.34
N MET A 220 2.71 -11.90 0.64
CA MET A 220 1.74 -11.71 1.71
C MET A 220 0.54 -10.92 1.19
N GLN A 221 -0.65 -11.39 1.46
CA GLN A 221 -1.86 -10.61 1.20
C GLN A 221 -2.03 -9.58 2.29
N TYR A 222 -2.27 -8.37 1.88
CA TYR A 222 -2.61 -7.24 2.74
C TYR A 222 -4.03 -6.77 2.46
N GLU A 223 -4.81 -6.64 3.50
CA GLU A 223 -6.13 -6.02 3.46
C GLU A 223 -6.19 -4.92 4.53
N ALA A 224 -6.82 -3.79 4.20
CA ALA A 224 -7.10 -2.72 5.14
C ALA A 224 -8.56 -2.31 5.03
N LYS A 225 -9.35 -2.59 6.05
CA LYS A 225 -10.72 -2.10 6.19
C LYS A 225 -10.67 -0.68 6.75
N ILE A 226 -11.34 0.23 6.08
CA ILE A 226 -11.40 1.66 6.36
C ILE A 226 -12.79 2.01 6.87
N GLU A 227 -12.87 2.60 8.04
CA GLU A 227 -14.10 3.04 8.68
C GLU A 227 -13.93 4.50 9.13
N ASP A 228 -14.71 5.40 8.56
CA ASP A 228 -14.75 6.82 8.93
C ASP A 228 -16.13 7.36 8.57
N PRO A 229 -17.03 7.46 9.54
CA PRO A 229 -18.44 7.82 9.30
C PRO A 229 -18.63 9.28 8.87
N GLU A 230 -17.65 10.15 9.08
CA GLU A 230 -17.73 11.55 8.62
C GLU A 230 -17.41 11.68 7.12
N ILE A 231 -16.56 10.79 6.61
CA ILE A 231 -16.04 10.86 5.25
C ILE A 231 -16.76 9.88 4.32
N PHE A 232 -17.01 8.66 4.78
CA PHE A 232 -17.54 7.58 3.96
C PHE A 232 -18.96 7.19 4.36
N THR A 233 -19.75 6.78 3.36
CA THR A 233 -21.15 6.34 3.58
C THR A 233 -21.24 4.92 4.16
N GLN A 234 -20.17 4.14 4.06
CA GLN A 234 -20.03 2.78 4.58
C GLN A 234 -18.56 2.41 4.69
N PRO A 235 -18.20 1.40 5.49
CA PRO A 235 -16.85 0.82 5.48
C PRO A 235 -16.49 0.29 4.10
N TRP A 236 -15.19 0.36 3.77
CA TRP A 236 -14.65 -0.15 2.52
C TRP A 236 -13.26 -0.77 2.73
N THR A 237 -12.74 -1.49 1.75
CA THR A 237 -11.52 -2.29 1.91
C THR A 237 -10.53 -2.02 0.79
N ILE A 238 -9.26 -1.85 1.18
CA ILE A 238 -8.10 -1.89 0.30
C ILE A 238 -7.56 -3.32 0.33
N LYS A 239 -7.20 -3.86 -0.84
CA LYS A 239 -6.59 -5.19 -0.94
C LYS A 239 -5.46 -5.18 -1.96
N MET A 240 -4.31 -5.75 -1.57
CA MET A 240 -3.14 -5.86 -2.43
C MET A 240 -2.18 -6.96 -1.98
N MET A 241 -1.17 -7.23 -2.80
CA MET A 241 -0.08 -8.14 -2.46
C MET A 241 1.16 -7.36 -2.05
N LEU A 242 1.80 -7.84 -1.00
CA LEU A 242 3.12 -7.43 -0.55
C LEU A 242 4.14 -8.47 -1.02
N TYR A 243 5.32 -8.01 -1.41
CA TYR A 243 6.40 -8.84 -1.89
C TYR A 243 7.61 -8.70 -0.99
N LYS A 244 8.17 -9.82 -0.57
CA LYS A 244 9.36 -9.85 0.28
C LYS A 244 10.60 -9.50 -0.54
N LYS A 245 11.38 -8.55 -0.08
CA LYS A 245 12.69 -8.26 -0.64
C LYS A 245 13.64 -9.42 -0.27
N ILE A 246 14.30 -9.99 -1.25
CA ILE A 246 15.21 -11.13 -1.10
C ILE A 246 16.63 -10.71 -1.49
N GLY A 247 17.62 -11.39 -0.91
CA GLY A 247 19.04 -11.11 -1.17
C GLY A 247 19.75 -10.55 0.06
N ASN A 248 21.08 -10.41 -0.04
CA ASN A 248 21.92 -9.93 1.05
C ASN A 248 21.77 -8.42 1.30
N ASP A 249 21.11 -7.70 0.39
CA ASP A 249 20.80 -6.27 0.41
C ASP A 249 19.34 -5.98 0.83
N ALA A 250 18.66 -6.99 1.40
CA ALA A 250 17.29 -6.87 1.87
C ALA A 250 17.22 -6.08 3.19
N GLU A 251 17.49 -4.78 3.11
CA GLU A 251 17.46 -3.83 4.22
C GLU A 251 16.72 -2.55 3.83
N LEU A 252 16.32 -1.77 4.84
CA LEU A 252 15.79 -0.43 4.63
C LEU A 252 16.96 0.52 4.36
N GLN A 253 16.78 1.40 3.38
CA GLN A 253 17.76 2.43 3.07
C GLN A 253 17.49 3.68 3.92
N GLN A 254 18.53 4.48 4.10
CA GLN A 254 18.35 5.77 4.74
C GLN A 254 17.55 6.69 3.82
N PHE A 255 16.35 7.06 4.26
CA PHE A 255 15.50 8.00 3.56
C PHE A 255 15.71 9.43 4.09
N LYS A 256 15.92 10.36 3.16
CA LYS A 256 15.98 11.78 3.48
C LYS A 256 14.97 12.52 2.63
N CYS A 257 13.91 12.96 3.25
CA CYS A 257 12.92 13.80 2.58
C CYS A 257 13.44 15.23 2.39
N VAL A 258 13.10 15.82 1.23
CA VAL A 258 13.30 17.25 0.98
C VAL A 258 11.92 17.85 0.77
N GLU A 259 11.51 18.72 1.67
CA GLU A 259 10.19 19.38 1.60
C GLU A 259 10.01 20.12 0.29
N PHE A 260 8.83 19.96 -0.32
CA PHE A 260 8.46 20.59 -1.58
C PHE A 260 9.44 20.35 -2.74
N VAL A 261 10.19 19.23 -2.73
CA VAL A 261 11.21 18.96 -3.75
C VAL A 261 10.64 19.01 -5.18
N GLU A 262 9.44 18.51 -5.39
CA GLU A 262 8.79 18.54 -6.71
C GLU A 262 8.43 19.97 -7.12
N GLU A 263 7.95 20.80 -6.20
CA GLU A 263 7.71 22.22 -6.45
C GLU A 263 9.02 22.99 -6.70
N LEU A 264 10.06 22.70 -5.92
CA LEU A 264 11.38 23.33 -6.09
C LEU A 264 12.00 23.01 -7.45
N ILE A 265 11.86 21.79 -7.94
CA ILE A 265 12.46 21.34 -9.20
C ILE A 265 11.57 21.74 -10.39
N TYR A 266 10.27 21.55 -10.30
CA TYR A 266 9.36 21.59 -11.43
C TYR A 266 8.30 22.70 -11.38
N GLY A 267 8.10 23.34 -10.23
CA GLY A 267 7.02 24.30 -10.04
C GLY A 267 7.07 25.48 -10.99
N GLN A 268 8.28 25.96 -11.37
CA GLN A 268 8.48 27.02 -12.34
C GLN A 268 7.95 26.70 -13.76
N TRP A 269 7.84 25.41 -14.08
CA TRP A 269 7.41 24.90 -15.39
C TRP A 269 5.93 24.48 -15.41
N ARG A 270 5.26 24.56 -14.28
CA ARG A 270 3.86 24.19 -14.18
C ARG A 270 2.99 25.15 -15.00
N ALA A 271 2.06 24.60 -15.78
CA ALA A 271 1.03 25.39 -16.46
C ALA A 271 0.22 26.18 -15.41
N LYS A 272 0.04 27.48 -15.65
CA LYS A 272 -0.77 28.36 -14.80
C LYS A 272 -2.23 28.24 -15.15
#